data_7b5c7d84a15c33f2bcb9b2815faed1f3
#
_entry.id   7b5c7d84a15c33f2bcb9b2815faed1f3
#
_cell.length_a   1.000
_cell.length_b   1.000
_cell.length_c   1.000
_cell.angle_alpha   90.00
_cell.angle_beta   90.00
_cell.angle_gamma   90.00
#
_symmetry.space_group_name_H-M   'P 1'
#
loop_
_entity.id
_entity.type
_entity.pdbx_description
1 polymer ?
#
loop_
_entity_poly.entity_id
_entity_poly.type
_entity_poly.pdbx_seq_one_letter_code
_entity_poly.pdbx_strand_id
1 'polypeptide(L)' 'MEAQFKVGDKVEKVGGDYTFVGHVVAVFAKLSGAIRLVVEDDRGVLHVYSEKILRSVE' A
#
# COMPACT_ATOMS: atom_id res chain seq x y z
N MET A 1 -4.40 -2.64 16.90
CA MET A 1 -4.75 -3.05 15.54
C MET A 1 -3.48 -3.24 14.74
N GLU A 2 -3.41 -4.32 14.00
CA GLU A 2 -2.19 -4.63 13.23
C GLU A 2 -2.44 -4.47 11.75
N ALA A 3 -1.53 -3.78 11.08
CA ALA A 3 -1.54 -3.69 9.64
C ALA A 3 -0.77 -4.88 9.05
N GLN A 4 -1.20 -5.33 7.89
CA GLN A 4 -0.54 -6.42 7.19
C GLN A 4 0.85 -6.02 6.67
N PHE A 5 1.02 -4.73 6.38
CA PHE A 5 2.28 -4.17 5.86
C PHE A 5 2.72 -3.03 6.76
N LYS A 6 4.01 -2.67 6.67
CA LYS A 6 4.57 -1.56 7.43
C LYS A 6 5.37 -0.64 6.53
N VAL A 7 5.67 0.55 7.02
CA VAL A 7 6.48 1.53 6.31
C VAL A 7 7.82 0.90 5.93
N GLY A 8 8.20 1.07 4.67
CA GLY A 8 9.42 0.51 4.12
C GLY A 8 9.22 -0.79 3.36
N ASP A 9 8.07 -1.45 3.53
CA ASP A 9 7.81 -2.69 2.81
C ASP A 9 7.69 -2.43 1.32
N LYS A 10 8.30 -3.33 0.54
CA LYS A 10 8.14 -3.31 -0.91
C LYS A 10 6.90 -4.12 -1.25
N VAL A 11 5.98 -3.50 -1.99
CA VAL A 11 4.70 -4.11 -2.31
C VAL A 11 4.38 -3.94 -3.77
N GLU A 12 3.52 -4.81 -4.26
CA GLU A 12 3.01 -4.74 -5.62
C GLU A 12 1.50 -4.51 -5.55
N LYS A 13 1.00 -3.54 -6.30
CA LYS A 13 -0.43 -3.37 -6.46
C LYS A 13 -0.92 -4.44 -7.44
N VAL A 14 -1.91 -5.22 -7.02
CA VAL A 14 -2.51 -6.26 -7.84
C VAL A 14 -3.99 -5.94 -8.01
N GLY A 15 -4.56 -6.34 -9.12
CA GLY A 15 -5.97 -6.07 -9.39
C GLY A 15 -6.19 -4.73 -10.06
N GLY A 16 -7.39 -4.52 -10.57
CA GLY A 16 -7.74 -3.32 -11.31
C GLY A 16 -7.13 -3.33 -12.70
N ASP A 17 -6.97 -2.15 -13.28
CA ASP A 17 -6.57 -2.00 -14.68
C ASP A 17 -5.06 -2.04 -14.89
N TYR A 18 -4.27 -1.95 -13.82
CA TYR A 18 -2.82 -1.90 -13.94
C TYR A 18 -2.17 -2.41 -12.65
N THR A 19 -0.91 -2.77 -12.76
CA THR A 19 -0.10 -3.16 -11.60
C THR A 19 1.16 -2.31 -11.58
N PHE A 20 1.73 -2.15 -10.38
CA PHE A 20 3.04 -1.52 -10.23
C PHE A 20 3.64 -1.93 -8.90
N VAL A 21 4.94 -1.70 -8.77
CA VAL A 21 5.70 -1.99 -7.55
C VAL A 21 6.09 -0.68 -6.90
N GLY A 22 5.94 -0.58 -5.61
CA GLY A 22 6.33 0.59 -4.85
C GLY A 22 6.67 0.24 -3.44
N HIS A 23 6.85 1.27 -2.61
CA HIS A 23 7.18 1.10 -1.19
C HIS A 23 6.12 1.78 -0.33
N VAL A 24 5.79 1.15 0.78
CA VAL A 24 4.84 1.72 1.74
C VAL A 24 5.54 2.87 2.46
N VAL A 25 4.95 4.05 2.42
CA VAL A 25 5.50 5.23 3.09
C VAL A 25 4.64 5.68 4.26
N ALA A 26 3.40 5.22 4.37
CA ALA A 26 2.55 5.52 5.51
C ALA A 26 1.50 4.42 5.66
N VAL A 27 1.08 4.18 6.88
CA VAL A 27 -0.01 3.26 7.22
C VAL A 27 -0.90 4.00 8.20
N PHE A 28 -2.20 4.02 7.93
CA PHE A 28 -3.12 4.72 8.81
C PHE A 28 -4.48 4.04 8.80
N ALA A 29 -5.30 4.40 9.77
CA ALA A 29 -6.68 3.93 9.85
C ALA A 29 -7.62 5.04 9.48
N LYS A 30 -8.61 4.73 8.66
CA LYS A 30 -9.72 5.64 8.38
C LYS A 30 -10.58 5.78 9.62
N LEU A 31 -11.45 6.78 9.63
CA LEU A 31 -12.40 6.95 10.74
C LEU A 31 -13.25 5.70 10.96
N SER A 32 -13.52 4.96 9.90
CA SER A 32 -14.27 3.70 10.00
C SER A 32 -13.46 2.56 10.65
N GLY A 33 -12.17 2.75 10.86
CA GLY A 33 -11.28 1.72 11.36
C GLY A 33 -10.56 0.92 10.29
N ALA A 34 -10.95 1.10 9.02
CA ALA A 34 -10.31 0.37 7.93
C ALA A 34 -8.88 0.87 7.73
N ILE A 35 -7.96 -0.08 7.53
CA ILE A 35 -6.55 0.24 7.31
C ILE A 35 -6.34 0.66 5.86
N ARG A 36 -5.54 1.70 5.70
CA ARG A 36 -5.12 2.17 4.38
C ARG A 36 -3.61 2.39 4.38
N LEU A 37 -3.01 2.21 3.22
CA LEU A 37 -1.57 2.37 3.05
C LEU A 37 -1.31 3.36 1.93
N VAL A 38 -0.26 4.17 2.12
CA VAL A 38 0.23 5.05 1.06
C VAL A 38 1.45 4.37 0.46
N VAL A 39 1.41 4.15 -0.84
CA VAL A 39 2.48 3.49 -1.58
C VAL A 39 3.08 4.51 -2.55
N GLU A 40 4.37 4.70 -2.49
CA GLU A 40 5.09 5.61 -3.39
C GLU A 40 5.67 4.80 -4.53
N ASP A 41 5.39 5.21 -5.78
CA ASP A 41 5.91 4.52 -6.95
C ASP A 41 7.30 5.09 -7.33
N ASP A 42 7.84 4.58 -8.43
CA ASP A 42 9.19 4.96 -8.86
C ASP A 42 9.28 6.40 -9.37
N ARG A 43 8.15 7.06 -9.57
CA ARG A 43 8.10 8.46 -9.98
C ARG A 43 7.85 9.41 -8.81
N GLY A 44 7.73 8.86 -7.60
CA GLY A 44 7.43 9.64 -6.41
C GLY A 44 5.96 9.98 -6.25
N VAL A 45 5.08 9.35 -7.01
CA VAL A 45 3.64 9.57 -6.88
C VAL A 45 3.11 8.70 -5.75
N LEU A 46 2.26 9.30 -4.91
CA LEU A 46 1.68 8.62 -3.77
C LEU A 46 0.30 8.08 -4.11
N HIS A 47 0.08 6.80 -3.77
CA HIS A 47 -1.19 6.13 -4.01
C HIS A 47 -1.73 5.60 -2.70
N VAL A 48 -3.03 5.71 -2.48
CA VAL A 48 -3.67 5.21 -1.26
C VAL A 48 -4.46 3.96 -1.61
N TYR A 49 -4.16 2.85 -0.92
CA TYR A 49 -4.80 1.57 -1.20
C TYR A 49 -5.18 0.86 0.08
N SER A 50 -6.12 -0.08 -0.05
CA SER A 50 -6.41 -1.03 1.01
C SER A 50 -5.38 -2.17 0.93
N GLU A 51 -5.29 -2.92 2.02
CA GLU A 51 -4.38 -4.06 2.08
C GLU A 51 -4.73 -5.15 1.07
N LYS A 52 -5.99 -5.21 0.66
CA LYS A 52 -6.50 -6.29 -0.18
C LYS A 52 -5.90 -6.31 -1.59
N ILE A 53 -5.45 -5.16 -2.07
CA ILE A 53 -4.94 -5.06 -3.44
C ILE A 53 -3.42 -4.95 -3.48
N LEU A 54 -2.77 -5.22 -2.37
CA LEU A 54 -1.31 -5.19 -2.26
C LEU A 54 -0.80 -6.55 -1.85
N ARG A 55 0.39 -6.88 -2.32
CA ARG A 55 1.09 -8.09 -1.87
C ARG A 55 2.56 -7.77 -1.69
N SER A 56 3.20 -8.54 -0.82
CA SER A 56 4.63 -8.38 -0.56
C SER A 56 5.44 -8.75 -1.78
N VAL A 57 6.53 -8.01 -2.00
CA VAL A 57 7.51 -8.30 -3.04
C VAL A 57 8.87 -8.42 -2.36
N GLU A 58 9.54 -9.51 -2.65
CA GLU A 58 10.87 -9.73 -2.09
C GLU A 58 11.97 -9.34 -3.04
#